data_fce8a5c497c75a1f2163512801a6acfd
#
_entry.id   fce8a5c497c75a1f2163512801a6acfd
#
_cell.length_a   1.000
_cell.length_b   1.000
_cell.length_c   1.000
_cell.angle_alpha   90.00
_cell.angle_beta   90.00
_cell.angle_gamma   90.00
#
_symmetry.space_group_name_H-M   'P 1'
#
loop_
_entity.id
_entity.type
_entity.pdbx_description
1 polymer ?
#
loop_
_entity_poly.entity_id
_entity_poly.type
_entity_poly.pdbx_seq_one_letter_code
_entity_poly.pdbx_strand_id
1 'polypeptide(L)'
;MDPNTFPTKGNLIAAKNSLGLAYMGYGLMDKKRNILIRELMELIDEAKGIQSEIDSTFREAYAALQKANIELGINYVQEIGASVPIDDRVKIKARSIMGTEIPLVQHESRPLALTYGFYNTTESLDEARYHFEKVKE
;
A
#
# COMPACT_ATOMS: atom_id res chain seq x y z
N MET A 1 17.78 -24.87 -44.50
CA MET A 1 17.56 -25.97 -43.53
C MET A 1 18.51 -25.72 -42.36
N ASP A 2 17.97 -25.60 -41.17
CA ASP A 2 18.75 -25.35 -39.96
C ASP A 2 19.65 -26.57 -39.68
N PRO A 3 20.99 -26.38 -39.50
CA PRO A 3 21.92 -27.50 -39.26
C PRO A 3 21.58 -28.32 -38.01
N ASN A 4 20.79 -27.78 -37.09
CA ASN A 4 20.28 -28.47 -35.90
C ASN A 4 19.13 -29.46 -36.15
N THR A 5 18.57 -29.49 -37.36
CA THR A 5 17.42 -30.36 -37.71
C THR A 5 17.84 -31.70 -38.30
N PHE A 6 19.15 -31.94 -38.55
CA PHE A 6 19.63 -33.23 -39.11
C PHE A 6 19.49 -34.35 -38.07
N PRO A 7 18.98 -35.53 -38.46
CA PRO A 7 18.78 -36.67 -37.58
C PRO A 7 20.09 -37.35 -37.21
N THR A 8 20.88 -36.72 -36.35
CA THR A 8 22.12 -37.27 -35.78
C THR A 8 21.93 -37.66 -34.34
N LYS A 9 22.73 -38.64 -33.86
CA LYS A 9 22.71 -39.06 -32.44
C LYS A 9 23.05 -37.91 -31.49
N GLY A 10 23.94 -36.99 -31.90
CA GLY A 10 24.30 -35.80 -31.13
C GLY A 10 23.10 -34.84 -30.97
N ASN A 11 22.41 -34.57 -32.08
CA ASN A 11 21.23 -33.69 -32.06
C ASN A 11 20.06 -34.30 -31.25
N LEU A 12 19.91 -35.64 -31.28
CA LEU A 12 18.90 -36.31 -30.44
C LEU A 12 19.23 -36.16 -28.96
N ILE A 13 20.49 -36.27 -28.53
CA ILE A 13 20.89 -36.09 -27.14
C ILE A 13 20.68 -34.63 -26.72
N ALA A 14 21.08 -33.68 -27.57
CA ALA A 14 20.89 -32.26 -27.32
C ALA A 14 19.39 -31.91 -27.17
N ALA A 15 18.53 -32.41 -28.05
CA ALA A 15 17.08 -32.22 -28.00
C ALA A 15 16.46 -32.83 -26.73
N LYS A 16 16.87 -34.01 -26.30
CA LYS A 16 16.42 -34.63 -25.05
C LYS A 16 16.82 -33.80 -23.82
N ASN A 17 18.05 -33.29 -23.79
CA ASN A 17 18.50 -32.42 -22.69
C ASN A 17 17.73 -31.11 -22.66
N SER A 18 17.54 -30.48 -23.82
CA SER A 18 16.73 -29.25 -23.95
C SER A 18 15.30 -29.47 -23.51
N LEU A 19 14.68 -30.59 -23.88
CA LEU A 19 13.36 -30.97 -23.46
C LEU A 19 13.27 -31.10 -21.90
N GLY A 20 14.26 -31.80 -21.31
CA GLY A 20 14.36 -31.96 -19.86
C GLY A 20 14.45 -30.62 -19.13
N LEU A 21 15.27 -29.69 -19.62
CA LEU A 21 15.42 -28.35 -19.11
C LEU A 21 14.08 -27.56 -19.26
N ALA A 22 13.39 -27.69 -20.39
CA ALA A 22 12.12 -27.05 -20.64
C ALA A 22 11.05 -27.52 -19.66
N TYR A 23 10.96 -28.83 -19.35
CA TYR A 23 10.03 -29.36 -18.35
C TYR A 23 10.34 -28.83 -16.93
N MET A 24 11.62 -28.77 -16.55
CA MET A 24 12.02 -28.21 -15.27
C MET A 24 11.68 -26.69 -15.20
N GLY A 25 11.99 -25.94 -16.27
CA GLY A 25 11.65 -24.52 -16.35
C GLY A 25 10.15 -24.26 -16.26
N TYR A 26 9.34 -25.05 -16.97
CA TYR A 26 7.89 -24.98 -16.89
C TYR A 26 7.39 -25.22 -15.46
N GLY A 27 7.89 -26.27 -14.81
CA GLY A 27 7.51 -26.56 -13.42
C GLY A 27 7.88 -25.46 -12.43
N LEU A 28 9.03 -24.80 -12.62
CA LEU A 28 9.43 -23.63 -11.81
C LEU A 28 8.51 -22.43 -12.06
N MET A 29 8.18 -22.14 -13.31
CA MET A 29 7.28 -21.04 -13.67
C MET A 29 5.87 -21.26 -13.13
N ASP A 30 5.36 -22.49 -13.18
CA ASP A 30 4.06 -22.82 -12.62
C ASP A 30 4.03 -22.64 -11.11
N LYS A 31 5.06 -23.09 -10.39
CA LYS A 31 5.20 -22.84 -8.95
C LYS A 31 5.31 -21.35 -8.64
N LYS A 32 6.10 -20.59 -9.40
CA LYS A 32 6.20 -19.14 -9.26
C LYS A 32 4.83 -18.47 -9.41
N ARG A 33 4.10 -18.82 -10.46
CA ARG A 33 2.73 -18.29 -10.71
C ARG A 33 1.81 -18.57 -9.51
N ASN A 34 1.81 -19.79 -9.01
CA ASN A 34 0.91 -20.19 -7.93
C ASN A 34 1.24 -19.44 -6.62
N ILE A 35 2.51 -19.20 -6.32
CA ILE A 35 2.93 -18.41 -5.17
C ILE A 35 2.50 -16.94 -5.33
N LEU A 36 2.71 -16.34 -6.50
CA LEU A 36 2.32 -14.95 -6.76
C LEU A 36 0.79 -14.75 -6.72
N ILE A 37 0.01 -15.73 -7.21
CA ILE A 37 -1.45 -15.68 -7.11
C ILE A 37 -1.90 -15.71 -5.63
N ARG A 38 -1.28 -16.55 -4.81
CA ARG A 38 -1.60 -16.62 -3.37
C ARG A 38 -1.29 -15.29 -2.68
N GLU A 39 -0.11 -14.74 -2.90
CA GLU A 39 0.27 -13.44 -2.36
C GLU A 39 -0.68 -12.33 -2.82
N LEU A 40 -1.09 -12.34 -4.09
CA LEU A 40 -2.07 -11.39 -4.62
C LEU A 40 -3.41 -11.48 -3.89
N MET A 41 -3.90 -12.70 -3.62
CA MET A 41 -5.16 -12.89 -2.89
C MET A 41 -5.06 -12.39 -1.45
N GLU A 42 -3.95 -12.66 -0.77
CA GLU A 42 -3.69 -12.17 0.59
C GLU A 42 -3.68 -10.62 0.62
N LEU A 43 -3.01 -9.98 -0.34
CA LEU A 43 -3.00 -8.51 -0.45
C LEU A 43 -4.37 -7.91 -0.78
N ILE A 44 -5.20 -8.59 -1.58
CA ILE A 44 -6.57 -8.14 -1.88
C ILE A 44 -7.44 -8.20 -0.61
N ASP A 45 -7.32 -9.24 0.18
CA ASP A 45 -8.11 -9.40 1.40
C ASP A 45 -7.67 -8.38 2.47
N GLU A 46 -6.37 -8.14 2.60
CA GLU A 46 -5.83 -7.07 3.44
C GLU A 46 -6.33 -5.68 3.00
N ALA A 47 -6.28 -5.39 1.70
CA ALA A 47 -6.75 -4.12 1.14
C ALA A 47 -8.24 -3.88 1.41
N LYS A 48 -9.10 -4.92 1.32
CA LYS A 48 -10.52 -4.81 1.67
C LYS A 48 -10.75 -4.50 3.14
N GLY A 49 -9.95 -5.12 4.03
CA GLY A 49 -9.99 -4.85 5.46
C GLY A 49 -9.66 -3.38 5.76
N ILE A 50 -8.54 -2.90 5.23
CA ILE A 50 -8.08 -1.51 5.37
C ILE A 50 -9.11 -0.54 4.80
N GLN A 51 -9.71 -0.82 3.63
CA GLN A 51 -10.73 0.04 3.03
C GLN A 51 -11.95 0.23 3.94
N SER A 52 -12.42 -0.85 4.57
CA SER A 52 -13.53 -0.78 5.52
C SER A 52 -13.18 0.05 6.77
N GLU A 53 -11.96 -0.06 7.26
CA GLU A 53 -11.47 0.71 8.40
C GLU A 53 -11.31 2.20 8.06
N ILE A 54 -10.77 2.52 6.88
CA ILE A 54 -10.68 3.87 6.36
C ILE A 54 -12.06 4.52 6.31
N ASP A 55 -13.07 3.84 5.72
CA ASP A 55 -14.42 4.39 5.58
C ASP A 55 -15.06 4.72 6.93
N SER A 56 -14.84 3.89 7.96
CA SER A 56 -15.35 4.14 9.32
C SER A 56 -14.65 5.32 9.98
N THR A 57 -13.32 5.36 9.89
CA THR A 57 -12.49 6.40 10.53
C THR A 57 -12.72 7.77 9.87
N PHE A 58 -12.89 7.82 8.55
CA PHE A 58 -13.26 9.06 7.85
C PHE A 58 -14.64 9.59 8.26
N ARG A 59 -15.63 8.72 8.47
CA ARG A 59 -16.96 9.16 8.95
C ARG A 59 -16.87 9.85 10.32
N GLU A 60 -16.09 9.28 11.23
CA GLU A 60 -15.84 9.87 12.54
C GLU A 60 -15.11 11.22 12.42
N ALA A 61 -14.07 11.28 11.61
CA ALA A 61 -13.31 12.51 11.37
C ALA A 61 -14.16 13.63 10.77
N TYR A 62 -14.98 13.32 9.76
CA TYR A 62 -15.88 14.32 9.16
C TYR A 62 -17.02 14.74 10.09
N ALA A 63 -17.54 13.85 10.93
CA ALA A 63 -18.55 14.23 11.93
C ALA A 63 -17.96 15.22 12.96
N ALA A 64 -16.74 14.96 13.45
CA ALA A 64 -16.03 15.88 14.33
C ALA A 64 -15.74 17.23 13.64
N LEU A 65 -15.31 17.21 12.38
CA LEU A 65 -15.08 18.43 11.59
C LEU A 65 -16.35 19.25 11.38
N GLN A 66 -17.50 18.61 11.13
CA GLN A 66 -18.79 19.30 11.03
C GLN A 66 -19.13 20.02 12.32
N LYS A 67 -18.92 19.38 13.47
CA LYS A 67 -19.14 19.98 14.79
C LYS A 67 -18.23 21.20 14.99
N ALA A 68 -16.94 21.09 14.69
CA ALA A 68 -15.99 22.19 14.76
C ALA A 68 -16.39 23.37 13.83
N ASN A 69 -16.87 23.08 12.61
CA ASN A 69 -17.34 24.11 11.67
C ASN A 69 -18.58 24.86 12.15
N ILE A 70 -19.48 24.19 12.90
CA ILE A 70 -20.65 24.81 13.49
C ILE A 70 -20.25 25.73 14.63
N GLU A 71 -19.29 25.33 15.46
CA GLU A 71 -18.88 26.08 16.65
C GLU A 71 -17.94 27.27 16.31
N LEU A 72 -16.99 27.08 15.42
CA LEU A 72 -15.95 28.08 15.11
C LEU A 72 -16.17 28.84 13.79
N GLY A 73 -16.98 28.29 12.91
CA GLY A 73 -17.17 28.81 11.56
C GLY A 73 -16.16 28.26 10.56
N ILE A 74 -16.64 28.03 9.32
CA ILE A 74 -15.88 27.38 8.23
C ILE A 74 -14.58 28.11 7.88
N ASN A 75 -14.61 29.45 7.81
CA ASN A 75 -13.44 30.24 7.43
C ASN A 75 -12.30 30.10 8.44
N TYR A 76 -12.62 30.12 9.73
CA TYR A 76 -11.63 29.98 10.80
C TYR A 76 -11.01 28.57 10.82
N VAL A 77 -11.81 27.54 10.68
CA VAL A 77 -11.35 26.15 10.60
C VAL A 77 -10.46 25.94 9.36
N GLN A 78 -10.78 26.59 8.24
CA GLN A 78 -9.99 26.55 7.02
C GLN A 78 -8.61 27.22 7.21
N GLU A 79 -8.53 28.35 7.89
CA GLU A 79 -7.26 29.02 8.21
C GLU A 79 -6.38 28.16 9.10
N ILE A 80 -6.96 27.52 10.12
CA ILE A 80 -6.23 26.57 10.97
C ILE A 80 -5.75 25.36 10.15
N GLY A 81 -6.60 24.82 9.29
CA GLY A 81 -6.24 23.71 8.39
C GLY A 81 -5.04 24.02 7.50
N ALA A 82 -4.93 25.27 7.02
CA ALA A 82 -3.79 25.71 6.23
C ALA A 82 -2.47 25.81 7.04
N SER A 83 -2.56 25.92 8.37
CA SER A 83 -1.39 25.93 9.24
C SER A 83 -0.82 24.55 9.57
N VAL A 84 -1.59 23.48 9.29
CA VAL A 84 -1.16 22.10 9.53
C VAL A 84 -0.16 21.68 8.46
N PRO A 85 1.06 21.24 8.83
CA PRO A 85 2.06 20.83 7.86
C PRO A 85 1.62 19.58 7.09
N ILE A 86 2.01 19.53 5.81
CA ILE A 86 1.79 18.32 4.99
C ILE A 86 2.65 17.19 5.54
N ASP A 87 2.07 16.01 5.64
CA ASP A 87 2.76 14.82 6.11
C ASP A 87 3.52 14.14 4.96
N ASP A 88 4.85 14.12 5.08
CA ASP A 88 5.78 13.50 4.12
C ASP A 88 6.50 12.25 4.69
N ARG A 89 6.00 11.71 5.80
CA ARG A 89 6.63 10.62 6.57
C ARG A 89 6.43 9.23 5.99
N VAL A 90 6.05 9.13 4.73
CA VAL A 90 5.86 7.85 4.04
C VAL A 90 7.15 7.42 3.38
N LYS A 91 7.67 6.24 3.76
CA LYS A 91 8.84 5.62 3.15
C LYS A 91 8.40 4.36 2.39
N ILE A 92 8.84 4.24 1.15
CA ILE A 92 8.58 3.06 0.33
C ILE A 92 9.86 2.22 0.30
N LYS A 93 9.76 0.98 0.79
CA LYS A 93 10.79 -0.06 0.67
C LYS A 93 10.34 -1.10 -0.34
N ALA A 94 11.27 -1.82 -0.93
CA ALA A 94 10.97 -2.96 -1.79
C ALA A 94 11.17 -4.28 -1.04
N ARG A 95 10.20 -5.18 -1.13
CA ARG A 95 10.27 -6.58 -0.72
C ARG A 95 10.26 -7.45 -1.96
N SER A 96 11.14 -8.43 -2.06
CA SER A 96 11.15 -9.36 -3.20
C SER A 96 10.48 -10.67 -2.86
N ILE A 97 9.52 -11.07 -3.69
CA ILE A 97 8.86 -12.39 -3.64
C ILE A 97 9.09 -13.10 -4.97
N MET A 98 9.80 -14.20 -4.93
CA MET A 98 10.17 -15.00 -6.12
C MET A 98 10.79 -14.15 -7.25
N GLY A 99 11.61 -13.14 -6.90
CA GLY A 99 12.24 -12.23 -7.85
C GLY A 99 11.33 -11.13 -8.41
N THR A 100 10.11 -10.95 -7.87
CA THR A 100 9.23 -9.82 -8.17
C THR A 100 9.29 -8.84 -7.02
N GLU A 101 9.58 -7.58 -7.30
CA GLU A 101 9.63 -6.53 -6.28
C GLU A 101 8.22 -6.04 -5.98
N ILE A 102 7.89 -6.02 -4.68
CA ILE A 102 6.62 -5.54 -4.14
C ILE A 102 6.91 -4.35 -3.24
N PRO A 103 6.23 -3.20 -3.42
CA PRO A 103 6.41 -2.05 -2.55
C PRO A 103 5.88 -2.35 -1.15
N LEU A 104 6.66 -2.00 -0.14
CA LEU A 104 6.28 -2.03 1.27
C LEU A 104 6.26 -0.59 1.77
N VAL A 105 5.09 -0.11 2.12
CA VAL A 105 4.89 1.23 2.67
C VAL A 105 5.18 1.20 4.17
N GLN A 106 5.96 2.16 4.65
CA GLN A 106 6.22 2.37 6.07
C GLN A 106 5.89 3.82 6.41
N HIS A 107 5.04 4.01 7.40
CA HIS A 107 4.72 5.32 7.97
C HIS A 107 5.45 5.46 9.32
N GLU A 108 6.07 6.63 9.55
CA GLU A 108 6.68 6.96 10.83
C GLU A 108 5.67 7.75 11.68
N SER A 109 5.04 7.10 12.65
CA SER A 109 4.15 7.78 13.59
C SER A 109 4.94 8.77 14.45
N ARG A 110 4.42 9.98 14.61
CA ARG A 110 4.96 11.01 15.51
C ARG A 110 3.86 11.52 16.42
N PRO A 111 4.20 11.94 17.64
CA PRO A 111 3.19 12.53 18.52
C PRO A 111 2.62 13.80 17.88
N LEU A 112 1.32 13.99 18.03
CA LEU A 112 0.61 15.19 17.61
C LEU A 112 1.29 16.43 18.18
N ALA A 113 1.84 17.27 17.30
CA ALA A 113 2.35 18.58 17.69
C ALA A 113 1.24 19.62 17.54
N LEU A 114 1.09 20.48 18.55
CA LEU A 114 0.17 21.60 18.50
C LEU A 114 0.68 22.65 17.52
N THR A 115 -0.10 22.96 16.48
CA THR A 115 0.26 23.94 15.44
C THR A 115 -0.60 25.22 15.53
N TYR A 116 -1.54 25.28 16.44
CA TYR A 116 -2.44 26.42 16.66
C TYR A 116 -2.55 26.75 18.17
N GLY A 117 -2.97 27.99 18.46
CA GLY A 117 -3.10 28.48 19.84
C GLY A 117 -4.41 28.07 20.50
N PHE A 118 -4.38 27.82 21.80
CA PHE A 118 -5.54 27.36 22.59
C PHE A 118 -6.62 28.43 22.84
N TYR A 119 -6.33 29.70 22.61
CA TYR A 119 -7.20 30.78 23.08
C TYR A 119 -8.53 30.89 22.32
N ASN A 120 -8.58 30.43 21.07
CA ASN A 120 -9.76 30.54 20.21
C ASN A 120 -10.15 29.19 19.59
N THR A 121 -9.71 28.08 20.16
CA THR A 121 -10.02 26.75 19.67
C THR A 121 -10.93 26.01 20.63
N THR A 122 -11.73 25.09 20.11
CA THR A 122 -12.67 24.28 20.87
C THR A 122 -12.21 22.82 20.89
N GLU A 123 -12.71 22.08 21.88
CA GLU A 123 -12.50 20.64 22.01
C GLU A 123 -12.86 19.89 20.72
N SER A 124 -13.91 20.33 20.03
CA SER A 124 -14.37 19.73 18.76
C SER A 124 -13.33 19.84 17.64
N LEU A 125 -12.51 20.89 17.63
CA LEU A 125 -11.41 21.02 16.67
C LEU A 125 -10.27 20.06 16.97
N ASP A 126 -9.94 19.90 18.25
CA ASP A 126 -8.91 18.95 18.69
C ASP A 126 -9.35 17.51 18.44
N GLU A 127 -10.62 17.20 18.66
CA GLU A 127 -11.24 15.92 18.35
C GLU A 127 -11.18 15.62 16.83
N ALA A 128 -11.53 16.58 15.98
CA ALA A 128 -11.42 16.47 14.53
C ALA A 128 -9.98 16.20 14.11
N ARG A 129 -9.02 16.94 14.65
CA ARG A 129 -7.61 16.75 14.35
C ARG A 129 -7.09 15.38 14.76
N TYR A 130 -7.47 14.89 15.93
CA TYR A 130 -7.13 13.56 16.42
C TYR A 130 -7.66 12.47 15.47
N HIS A 131 -8.92 12.56 15.04
CA HIS A 131 -9.50 11.60 14.11
C HIS A 131 -8.83 11.63 12.74
N PHE A 132 -8.48 12.82 12.21
CA PHE A 132 -7.74 12.92 10.94
C PHE A 132 -6.29 12.41 11.03
N GLU A 133 -5.63 12.52 12.19
CA GLU A 133 -4.31 11.91 12.38
C GLU A 133 -4.41 10.37 12.42
N LYS A 134 -5.44 9.84 13.09
CA LYS A 134 -5.70 8.41 13.12
C LYS A 134 -5.99 7.80 11.72
N VAL A 135 -6.57 8.58 10.80
CA VAL A 135 -6.77 8.15 9.41
C VAL A 135 -5.44 7.98 8.66
N LYS A 136 -4.39 8.68 9.06
CA LYS A 136 -3.06 8.59 8.43
C LYS A 136 -2.24 7.38 8.89
N GLU A 137 -2.56 6.79 10.03
CA GLU A 137 -1.90 5.59 10.57
C GLU A 137 -2.40 4.31 9.91
#